data_aed46388a53462df4e3c69dc9f45bc9b
#
_entry.id   aed46388a53462df4e3c69dc9f45bc9b
#
_cell.length_a   1.000
_cell.length_b   1.000
_cell.length_c   1.000
_cell.angle_alpha   90.00
_cell.angle_beta   90.00
_cell.angle_gamma   90.00
#
_symmetry.space_group_name_H-M   'P 1'
#
loop_
_entity.id
_entity.type
_entity.pdbx_description
1 polymer ?
#
loop_
_entity_poly.entity_id
_entity_poly.type
_entity_poly.pdbx_seq_one_letter_code
_entity_poly.pdbx_strand_id
1 'polypeptide(L)'
;MPSHLHLILKPIDREIGKLLQTFGSYTAHAILKELQREKEVELLKFFHENRRDARHKHSIWQDIQAKNIYTQKVLLQKIEYIHQNPVVGGFGADRADYLYSSACFYDREEIPIIEIDDVRDFLGM
;
A
#
# COMPACT_ATOMS: atom_id res chain seq x y z
N MET A 1 1.20 6.18 -3.58
CA MET A 1 0.41 7.44 -3.57
C MET A 1 0.39 8.01 -2.17
N PRO A 2 0.43 9.34 -1.97
CA PRO A 2 0.46 9.92 -0.62
C PRO A 2 -0.79 9.64 0.22
N SER A 3 -1.94 9.46 -0.41
CA SER A 3 -3.23 9.31 0.28
C SER A 3 -3.76 7.88 0.34
N HIS A 4 -3.13 6.94 -0.34
CA HIS A 4 -3.58 5.55 -0.38
C HIS A 4 -2.47 4.60 -0.80
N LEU A 5 -2.62 3.33 -0.43
CA LEU A 5 -1.71 2.24 -0.71
C LEU A 5 -2.42 1.16 -1.52
N HIS A 6 -1.79 0.70 -2.58
CA HIS A 6 -2.22 -0.46 -3.34
C HIS A 6 -1.23 -1.60 -3.12
N LEU A 7 -1.74 -2.78 -2.77
CA LEU A 7 -0.95 -3.99 -2.58
C LEU A 7 -1.59 -5.16 -3.32
N ILE A 8 -0.76 -6.00 -3.91
CA ILE A 8 -1.14 -7.34 -4.35
C ILE A 8 -0.53 -8.31 -3.34
N LEU A 9 -1.38 -9.12 -2.71
CA LEU A 9 -0.99 -10.01 -1.62
C LEU A 9 -1.36 -11.46 -1.95
N LYS A 10 -0.49 -12.39 -1.55
CA LYS A 10 -0.76 -13.82 -1.56
C LYS A 10 -0.59 -14.35 -0.14
N PRO A 11 -1.65 -14.37 0.68
CA PRO A 11 -1.57 -14.89 2.04
C PRO A 11 -1.17 -16.36 2.06
N ILE A 12 -0.23 -16.73 2.90
CA ILE A 12 0.27 -18.11 3.02
C ILE A 12 -0.82 -19.03 3.58
N ASP A 13 -1.55 -18.55 4.59
CA ASP A 13 -2.59 -19.30 5.30
C ASP A 13 -4.02 -19.06 4.77
N ARG A 14 -4.16 -18.28 3.70
CA ARG A 14 -5.44 -17.85 3.11
C ARG A 14 -6.34 -17.01 4.05
N GLU A 15 -5.83 -16.56 5.17
CA GLU A 15 -6.56 -15.72 6.13
C GLU A 15 -6.40 -14.22 5.84
N ILE A 16 -6.88 -13.76 4.68
CA ILE A 16 -6.70 -12.37 4.23
C ILE A 16 -7.29 -11.36 5.23
N GLY A 17 -8.41 -11.66 5.86
CA GLY A 17 -9.04 -10.76 6.84
C GLY A 17 -8.15 -10.51 8.04
N LYS A 18 -7.54 -11.55 8.60
CA LYS A 18 -6.60 -11.45 9.71
C LYS A 18 -5.32 -10.71 9.31
N LEU A 19 -4.80 -10.99 8.11
CA LEU A 19 -3.64 -10.30 7.57
C LEU A 19 -3.91 -8.80 7.45
N LEU A 20 -5.03 -8.38 6.86
CA LEU A 20 -5.39 -6.98 6.70
C LEU A 20 -5.61 -6.28 8.03
N GLN A 21 -6.26 -6.94 8.99
CA GLN A 21 -6.45 -6.40 10.34
C GLN A 21 -5.11 -6.17 11.05
N THR A 22 -4.22 -7.15 11.01
CA THR A 22 -2.89 -7.07 11.62
C THR A 22 -2.03 -6.00 10.95
N PHE A 23 -2.01 -5.97 9.62
CA PHE A 23 -1.31 -4.95 8.85
C PHE A 23 -1.82 -3.54 9.18
N GLY A 24 -3.15 -3.35 9.14
CA GLY A 24 -3.77 -2.05 9.42
C GLY A 24 -3.46 -1.57 10.84
N SER A 25 -3.60 -2.44 11.84
CA SER A 25 -3.31 -2.11 13.23
C SER A 25 -1.83 -1.80 13.46
N TYR A 26 -0.93 -2.66 12.99
CA TYR A 26 0.50 -2.48 13.16
C TYR A 26 1.01 -1.20 12.50
N THR A 27 0.65 -0.97 11.24
CA THR A 27 1.10 0.21 10.49
C THR A 27 0.50 1.50 11.04
N ALA A 28 -0.76 1.49 11.47
CA ALA A 28 -1.38 2.66 12.10
C ALA A 28 -0.65 3.04 13.39
N HIS A 29 -0.32 2.08 14.26
CA HIS A 29 0.45 2.35 15.47
C HIS A 29 1.86 2.87 15.17
N ALA A 30 2.55 2.28 14.19
CA ALA A 30 3.87 2.73 13.78
C ALA A 30 3.87 4.16 13.23
N ILE A 31 2.90 4.48 12.36
CA ILE A 31 2.73 5.83 11.81
C ILE A 31 2.41 6.85 12.91
N LEU A 32 1.46 6.53 13.80
CA LEU A 32 1.12 7.44 14.91
C LEU A 32 2.30 7.70 15.84
N LYS A 33 3.07 6.66 16.16
CA LYS A 33 4.28 6.79 16.98
C LYS A 33 5.30 7.73 16.32
N GLU A 34 5.49 7.59 15.02
CA GLU A 34 6.41 8.45 14.27
C GLU A 34 5.92 9.90 14.22
N LEU A 35 4.63 10.13 13.93
CA LEU A 35 4.03 11.46 13.95
C LEU A 35 4.16 12.14 15.33
N GLN A 36 4.01 11.38 16.40
CA GLN A 36 4.20 11.89 17.77
C GLN A 36 5.67 12.22 18.04
N ARG A 37 6.59 11.37 17.61
CA ARG A 37 8.04 11.59 17.73
C ARG A 37 8.49 12.85 16.99
N GLU A 38 7.97 13.05 15.78
CA GLU A 38 8.26 14.22 14.94
C GLU A 38 7.44 15.45 15.28
N LYS A 39 6.53 15.35 16.25
CA LYS A 39 5.64 16.45 16.70
C LYS A 39 4.77 17.03 15.58
N GLU A 40 4.28 16.15 14.72
CA GLU A 40 3.39 16.49 13.60
C GLU A 40 1.95 16.76 14.08
N VAL A 41 1.77 17.90 14.79
CA VAL A 41 0.54 18.25 15.50
C VAL A 41 -0.67 18.33 14.56
N GLU A 42 -0.50 18.93 13.39
CA GLU A 42 -1.59 19.11 12.41
C GLU A 42 -2.09 17.78 11.85
N LEU A 43 -1.18 16.86 11.53
CA LEU A 43 -1.55 15.52 11.08
C LEU A 43 -2.22 14.70 12.18
N LEU A 44 -1.71 14.77 13.41
CA LEU A 44 -2.34 14.10 14.56
C LEU A 44 -3.75 14.62 14.80
N LYS A 45 -3.95 15.94 14.72
CA LYS A 45 -5.27 16.57 14.82
C LYS A 45 -6.19 16.11 13.71
N PHE A 46 -5.72 16.11 12.48
CA PHE A 46 -6.48 15.61 11.32
C PHE A 46 -6.96 14.17 11.52
N PHE A 47 -6.07 13.26 11.93
CA PHE A 47 -6.46 11.86 12.16
C PHE A 47 -7.37 11.66 13.37
N HIS A 48 -7.30 12.53 14.37
CA HIS A 48 -8.25 12.53 15.48
C HIS A 48 -9.64 13.02 15.05
N GLU A 49 -9.72 14.13 14.35
CA GLU A 49 -10.99 14.72 13.89
C GLU A 49 -11.70 13.84 12.86
N ASN A 50 -10.95 13.13 12.02
CA ASN A 50 -11.48 12.24 10.99
C ASN A 50 -11.50 10.75 11.42
N ARG A 51 -11.48 10.45 12.74
CA ARG A 51 -11.55 9.08 13.21
C ARG A 51 -12.89 8.42 12.86
N ARG A 52 -12.84 7.11 12.66
CA ARG A 52 -14.02 6.32 12.21
C ARG A 52 -15.13 6.29 13.24
N ASP A 53 -14.78 6.24 14.53
CA ASP A 53 -15.70 6.29 15.64
C ASP A 53 -15.00 6.77 16.94
N ALA A 54 -15.82 7.04 17.99
CA ALA A 54 -15.32 7.59 19.25
C ALA A 54 -14.45 6.61 20.07
N ARG A 55 -14.43 5.32 19.75
CA ARG A 55 -13.60 4.30 20.43
C ARG A 55 -12.13 4.43 20.03
N HIS A 56 -11.85 5.01 18.86
CA HIS A 56 -10.50 5.25 18.38
C HIS A 56 -10.07 6.69 18.69
N LYS A 57 -8.85 6.85 19.20
CA LYS A 57 -8.27 8.18 19.39
C LYS A 57 -7.89 8.81 18.04
N HIS A 58 -7.40 8.02 17.12
CA HIS A 58 -7.03 8.39 15.76
C HIS A 58 -7.41 7.29 14.80
N SER A 59 -7.64 7.63 13.51
CA SER A 59 -7.81 6.65 12.44
C SER A 59 -6.90 6.98 11.27
N ILE A 60 -5.85 6.22 11.08
CA ILE A 60 -4.93 6.34 9.94
C ILE A 60 -5.59 5.77 8.69
N TRP A 61 -6.03 4.51 8.75
CA TRP A 61 -6.71 3.85 7.64
C TRP A 61 -8.22 4.14 7.69
N GLN A 62 -8.73 4.80 6.65
CA GLN A 62 -10.14 5.15 6.55
C GLN A 62 -10.97 4.01 5.96
N ASP A 63 -10.44 3.37 4.92
CA ASP A 63 -11.10 2.27 4.22
C ASP A 63 -10.06 1.26 3.75
N ILE A 64 -10.33 -0.03 3.97
CA ILE A 64 -9.51 -1.13 3.49
C ILE A 64 -10.40 -2.00 2.61
N GLN A 65 -10.15 -1.99 1.31
CA GLN A 65 -10.88 -2.78 0.33
C GLN A 65 -10.00 -3.93 -0.18
N ALA A 66 -10.50 -5.15 -0.10
CA ALA A 66 -9.87 -6.31 -0.68
C ALA A 66 -10.72 -6.87 -1.83
N LYS A 67 -10.07 -7.22 -2.94
CA LYS A 67 -10.70 -7.86 -4.10
C LYS A 67 -9.88 -9.06 -4.51
N ASN A 68 -10.55 -10.18 -4.74
CA ASN A 68 -9.89 -11.39 -5.23
C ASN A 68 -9.48 -11.23 -6.69
N ILE A 69 -8.33 -11.81 -7.02
CA ILE A 69 -7.82 -11.90 -8.40
C ILE A 69 -7.82 -13.38 -8.77
N TYR A 70 -8.58 -13.74 -9.82
CA TYR A 70 -8.80 -15.14 -10.20
C TYR A 70 -8.07 -15.53 -11.50
N THR A 71 -7.61 -14.57 -12.29
CA THR A 71 -6.98 -14.85 -13.57
C THR A 71 -5.67 -14.09 -13.75
N GLN A 72 -4.75 -14.69 -14.48
CA GLN A 72 -3.49 -14.04 -14.85
C GLN A 72 -3.71 -12.69 -15.56
N LYS A 73 -4.67 -12.65 -16.49
CA LYS A 73 -5.02 -11.41 -17.21
C LYS A 73 -5.38 -10.27 -16.25
N VAL A 74 -6.23 -10.55 -15.27
CA VAL A 74 -6.65 -9.54 -14.28
C VAL A 74 -5.46 -9.17 -13.38
N LEU A 75 -4.62 -10.12 -13.00
CA LEU A 75 -3.43 -9.84 -12.21
C LEU A 75 -2.50 -8.86 -12.93
N LEU A 76 -2.17 -9.12 -14.18
CA LEU A 76 -1.30 -8.24 -14.97
C LEU A 76 -1.92 -6.84 -15.16
N GLN A 77 -3.23 -6.76 -15.40
CA GLN A 77 -3.94 -5.48 -15.46
C GLN A 77 -3.86 -4.69 -14.16
N LYS A 78 -3.95 -5.37 -13.01
CA LYS A 78 -3.84 -4.71 -11.70
C LYS A 78 -2.43 -4.23 -11.40
N ILE A 79 -1.42 -5.00 -11.76
CA ILE A 79 -0.02 -4.58 -11.64
C ILE A 79 0.23 -3.33 -12.49
N GLU A 80 -0.18 -3.35 -13.73
CA GLU A 80 -0.05 -2.21 -14.63
C GLU A 80 -0.78 -0.97 -14.08
N TYR A 81 -2.00 -1.13 -13.61
CA TYR A 81 -2.77 -0.07 -12.97
C TYR A 81 -2.03 0.54 -11.76
N ILE A 82 -1.50 -0.31 -10.86
CA ILE A 82 -0.79 0.14 -9.67
C ILE A 82 0.48 0.91 -10.06
N HIS A 83 1.23 0.41 -11.03
CA HIS A 83 2.46 1.06 -11.47
C HIS A 83 2.20 2.39 -12.19
N GLN A 84 1.12 2.52 -12.95
CA GLN A 84 0.77 3.77 -13.63
C GLN A 84 0.14 4.82 -12.69
N ASN A 85 -0.39 4.41 -11.56
CA ASN A 85 -1.11 5.29 -10.65
C ASN A 85 -0.33 6.55 -10.23
N PRO A 86 0.97 6.48 -9.87
CA PRO A 86 1.76 7.67 -9.56
C PRO A 86 1.91 8.63 -10.74
N VAL A 87 2.04 8.13 -11.96
CA VAL A 87 2.15 8.95 -13.17
C VAL A 87 0.83 9.67 -13.44
N VAL A 88 -0.28 8.95 -13.39
CA VAL A 88 -1.63 9.54 -13.54
C VAL A 88 -1.90 10.57 -12.45
N GLY A 89 -1.41 10.33 -11.24
CA GLY A 89 -1.51 11.26 -10.11
C GLY A 89 -0.56 12.45 -10.16
N GLY A 90 0.31 12.55 -11.18
CA GLY A 90 1.23 13.68 -11.35
C GLY A 90 2.49 13.61 -10.49
N PHE A 91 2.86 12.45 -9.96
CA PHE A 91 4.04 12.26 -9.10
C PHE A 91 5.32 11.90 -9.85
N GLY A 92 5.32 12.02 -11.15
CA GLY A 92 6.47 11.77 -12.01
C GLY A 92 6.04 11.45 -13.44
N ALA A 93 6.97 11.55 -14.38
CA ALA A 93 6.74 11.23 -15.80
C ALA A 93 6.95 9.74 -16.08
N ASP A 94 7.85 9.10 -15.34
CA ASP A 94 8.18 7.68 -15.46
C ASP A 94 7.77 6.94 -14.17
N ARG A 95 7.01 5.86 -14.32
CA ARG A 95 6.51 5.03 -13.21
C ARG A 95 7.63 4.39 -12.39
N ALA A 96 8.76 4.09 -13.01
CA ALA A 96 9.91 3.50 -12.34
C ALA A 96 10.68 4.49 -11.45
N ASP A 97 10.45 5.80 -11.62
CA ASP A 97 11.07 6.84 -10.79
C ASP A 97 10.35 7.05 -9.44
N TYR A 98 9.12 6.54 -9.31
CA TYR A 98 8.38 6.69 -8.06
C TYR A 98 8.91 5.72 -7.00
N LEU A 99 9.60 6.24 -6.00
CA LEU A 99 10.32 5.49 -4.97
C LEU A 99 9.44 4.44 -4.25
N TYR A 100 8.18 4.77 -3.99
CA TYR A 100 7.25 3.91 -3.23
C TYR A 100 6.44 2.99 -4.15
N SER A 101 7.08 2.44 -5.19
CA SER A 101 6.49 1.52 -6.15
C SER A 101 7.44 0.36 -6.46
N SER A 102 6.89 -0.77 -6.81
CA SER A 102 7.66 -1.90 -7.34
C SER A 102 7.96 -1.78 -8.84
N ALA A 103 7.54 -0.71 -9.51
CA ALA A 103 7.75 -0.54 -10.95
C ALA A 103 9.22 -0.56 -11.35
N CYS A 104 10.11 0.03 -10.53
CA CYS A 104 11.56 0.01 -10.79
C CYS A 104 12.12 -1.41 -10.92
N PHE A 105 11.61 -2.36 -10.13
CA PHE A 105 12.02 -3.76 -10.21
C PHE A 105 11.61 -4.41 -11.54
N TYR A 106 10.38 -4.19 -11.98
CA TYR A 106 9.86 -4.82 -13.20
C TYR A 106 10.38 -4.15 -14.48
N ASP A 107 10.61 -2.85 -14.46
CA ASP A 107 10.98 -2.09 -15.66
C ASP A 107 12.51 -1.96 -15.83
N ARG A 108 13.28 -1.93 -14.70
CA ARG A 108 14.72 -1.63 -14.73
C ARG A 108 15.58 -2.62 -13.95
N GLU A 109 14.99 -3.66 -13.37
CA GLU A 109 15.68 -4.63 -12.51
C GLU A 109 16.37 -3.99 -11.29
N GLU A 110 15.86 -2.83 -10.84
CA GLU A 110 16.35 -2.14 -9.67
C GLU A 110 15.72 -2.70 -8.39
N ILE A 111 16.44 -2.59 -7.26
CA ILE A 111 15.95 -3.05 -5.95
C ILE A 111 14.90 -2.07 -5.44
N PRO A 112 13.65 -2.52 -5.20
CA PRO A 112 12.63 -1.66 -4.63
C PRO A 112 12.89 -1.37 -3.14
N ILE A 113 12.21 -0.35 -2.60
CA ILE A 113 12.37 0.07 -1.20
C ILE A 113 11.96 -0.99 -0.17
N ILE A 114 11.09 -1.92 -0.56
CA ILE A 114 10.73 -3.10 0.24
C ILE A 114 10.96 -4.36 -0.58
N GLU A 115 11.26 -5.46 0.09
CA GLU A 115 11.34 -6.76 -0.55
C GLU A 115 9.98 -7.19 -1.10
N ILE A 116 9.96 -7.69 -2.32
CA ILE A 116 8.76 -8.16 -3.01
C ILE A 116 9.01 -9.55 -3.60
N ASP A 117 7.95 -10.33 -3.72
CA ASP A 117 7.96 -11.54 -4.54
C ASP A 117 7.80 -11.16 -6.01
N ASP A 118 8.56 -11.80 -6.89
CA ASP A 118 8.39 -11.60 -8.32
C ASP A 118 7.12 -12.34 -8.80
N VAL A 119 6.15 -11.59 -9.28
CA VAL A 119 4.90 -12.17 -9.77
C VAL A 119 5.11 -13.12 -10.95
N ARG A 120 6.18 -12.93 -11.73
CA ARG A 120 6.52 -13.78 -12.88
C ARG A 120 6.78 -15.23 -12.46
N ASP A 121 7.34 -15.45 -11.26
CA ASP A 121 7.59 -16.79 -10.72
C ASP A 121 6.29 -17.56 -10.47
N PHE A 122 5.20 -16.86 -10.16
CA PHE A 122 3.88 -17.49 -9.95
C PHE A 122 3.10 -17.68 -11.25
N LEU A 123 3.49 -17.01 -12.32
CA LEU A 123 2.84 -17.09 -13.62
C LEU A 123 3.53 -18.05 -14.58
N GLY A 124 4.69 -18.62 -14.20
CA GLY A 124 5.49 -19.46 -15.07
C GLY A 124 6.11 -18.69 -16.25
N MET A 125 6.34 -17.43 -16.05
CA MET A 125 6.92 -16.53 -17.06
C MET A 125 8.44 -16.52 -16.99
#